data_b9f961a0c06fee2b8775177f2ad37779
#
_entry.id   b9f961a0c06fee2b8775177f2ad37779
#
_cell.length_a   1.000
_cell.length_b   1.000
_cell.length_c   1.000
_cell.angle_alpha   90.00
_cell.angle_beta   90.00
_cell.angle_gamma   90.00
#
_symmetry.space_group_name_H-M   'P 1'
#
loop_
_entity.id
_entity.type
_entity.pdbx_description
1 polymer ?
#
loop_
_entity_poly.entity_id
_entity_poly.type
_entity_poly.pdbx_seq_one_letter_code
_entity_poly.pdbx_strand_id
1 'polypeptide(L)'
;SGETAASVLARLRPLVEAIELPPGYAIEWGGEYAPASDAQKALLSSLPMGLLGMFIITVLLFGRLRQALAIWSIVPLMLIGIIGGLALLGAPFTFMALLGTLSLIGMVLKNAIVLMEEINVQRGQQDNAHDAVIQAAVSRVRPVTMAAVTTMLGMLPLFTDAFFASMAVVIVFGLGVATLLTLVI
;
A
#
# COMPACT_ATOMS: atom_id res chain seq x y z
N SER A 1 18.82 -19.23 9.49
CA SER A 1 17.82 -19.87 8.62
C SER A 1 16.53 -19.03 8.68
N GLY A 2 16.30 -18.27 7.61
CA GLY A 2 15.20 -17.29 7.55
C GLY A 2 13.95 -17.86 6.87
N GLU A 3 13.50 -19.06 7.25
CA GLU A 3 12.21 -19.56 6.77
C GLU A 3 11.07 -18.86 7.56
N THR A 4 10.10 -18.34 6.83
CA THR A 4 8.90 -17.75 7.46
C THR A 4 7.99 -18.85 7.99
N ALA A 5 7.23 -18.55 9.06
CA ALA A 5 6.23 -19.48 9.61
C ALA A 5 5.25 -19.98 8.53
N ALA A 6 4.91 -19.13 7.56
CA ALA A 6 4.05 -19.48 6.44
C ALA A 6 4.68 -20.52 5.48
N SER A 7 6.00 -20.43 5.22
CA SER A 7 6.69 -21.40 4.34
C SER A 7 6.86 -22.77 5.02
N VAL A 8 7.13 -22.78 6.33
CA VAL A 8 7.20 -23.99 7.13
C VAL A 8 5.85 -24.68 7.20
N LEU A 9 4.79 -23.90 7.44
CA LEU A 9 3.42 -24.41 7.50
C LEU A 9 2.96 -24.98 6.15
N ALA A 10 3.29 -24.32 5.04
CA ALA A 10 2.95 -24.82 3.69
C ALA A 10 3.60 -26.19 3.38
N ARG A 11 4.76 -26.45 3.96
CA ARG A 11 5.44 -27.77 3.84
C ARG A 11 4.89 -28.81 4.80
N LEU A 12 4.51 -28.44 6.00
CA LEU A 12 3.99 -29.35 7.02
C LEU A 12 2.53 -29.72 6.81
N ARG A 13 1.76 -28.81 6.25
CA ARG A 13 0.32 -28.97 6.04
C ARG A 13 -0.04 -30.28 5.32
N PRO A 14 0.53 -30.60 4.14
CA PRO A 14 0.19 -31.83 3.44
C PRO A 14 0.60 -33.09 4.22
N LEU A 15 1.64 -33.01 5.04
CA LEU A 15 2.09 -34.14 5.88
C LEU A 15 1.16 -34.38 7.06
N VAL A 16 0.62 -33.33 7.64
CA VAL A 16 -0.31 -33.41 8.78
C VAL A 16 -1.71 -33.79 8.30
N GLU A 17 -2.16 -33.27 7.15
CA GLU A 17 -3.45 -33.63 6.54
C GLU A 17 -3.49 -35.07 6.00
N ALA A 18 -2.32 -35.67 5.77
CA ALA A 18 -2.21 -37.08 5.35
C ALA A 18 -2.30 -38.09 6.53
N ILE A 19 -2.37 -37.62 7.77
CA ILE A 19 -2.53 -38.48 8.95
C ILE A 19 -4.00 -38.96 9.01
N GLU A 20 -4.18 -40.28 8.93
CA GLU A 20 -5.50 -40.90 9.11
C GLU A 20 -5.94 -40.73 10.57
N LEU A 21 -7.02 -39.96 10.77
CA LEU A 21 -7.60 -39.73 12.09
C LEU A 21 -8.71 -40.74 12.39
N PRO A 22 -8.87 -41.17 13.65
CA PRO A 22 -10.04 -41.95 14.05
C PRO A 22 -11.37 -41.22 13.79
N PRO A 23 -12.47 -41.94 13.56
CA PRO A 23 -13.76 -41.33 13.30
C PRO A 23 -14.18 -40.44 14.49
N GLY A 24 -14.52 -39.17 14.19
CA GLY A 24 -14.91 -38.17 15.17
C GLY A 24 -13.85 -37.12 15.49
N TYR A 25 -12.63 -37.24 14.97
CA TYR A 25 -11.57 -36.25 15.10
C TYR A 25 -11.38 -35.47 13.80
N ALA A 26 -11.19 -34.14 13.91
CA ALA A 26 -10.87 -33.28 12.80
C ALA A 26 -9.61 -32.47 13.13
N ILE A 27 -8.75 -32.26 12.13
CA ILE A 27 -7.60 -31.38 12.29
C ILE A 27 -8.10 -29.93 12.15
N GLU A 28 -7.96 -29.16 13.20
CA GLU A 28 -8.24 -27.73 13.18
C GLU A 28 -6.92 -26.97 13.27
N TRP A 29 -6.62 -26.17 12.25
CA TRP A 29 -5.43 -25.34 12.22
C TRP A 29 -5.65 -24.10 13.08
N GLY A 30 -5.09 -24.10 14.30
CA GLY A 30 -5.16 -22.99 15.24
C GLY A 30 -4.06 -21.95 15.02
N GLY A 31 -4.03 -20.93 15.90
CA GLY A 31 -3.05 -19.85 15.85
C GLY A 31 -3.42 -18.73 14.86
N GLU A 32 -2.45 -17.94 14.44
CA GLU A 32 -2.68 -16.76 13.59
C GLU A 32 -2.97 -17.10 12.12
N TYR A 33 -2.69 -18.33 11.67
CA TYR A 33 -2.79 -18.70 10.27
C TYR A 33 -4.24 -18.76 9.76
N ALA A 34 -5.13 -19.42 10.49
CA ALA A 34 -6.53 -19.57 10.07
C ALA A 34 -7.26 -18.22 10.03
N PRO A 35 -7.23 -17.39 11.09
CA PRO A 35 -7.84 -16.07 11.05
C PRO A 35 -7.16 -15.14 10.04
N ALA A 36 -5.84 -15.24 9.81
CA ALA A 36 -5.14 -14.44 8.81
C ALA A 36 -5.55 -14.82 7.38
N SER A 37 -5.70 -16.11 7.07
CA SER A 37 -6.11 -16.58 5.74
C SER A 37 -7.56 -16.18 5.41
N ASP A 38 -8.46 -16.26 6.37
CA ASP A 38 -9.86 -15.87 6.20
C ASP A 38 -10.01 -14.36 6.11
N ALA A 39 -9.28 -13.61 6.92
CA ALA A 39 -9.18 -12.16 6.82
C ALA A 39 -8.60 -11.73 5.47
N GLN A 40 -7.58 -12.41 4.96
CA GLN A 40 -7.00 -12.14 3.64
C GLN A 40 -8.01 -12.37 2.52
N LYS A 41 -8.77 -13.47 2.55
CA LYS A 41 -9.82 -13.73 1.56
C LYS A 41 -10.93 -12.68 1.64
N ALA A 42 -11.38 -12.32 2.84
CA ALA A 42 -12.38 -11.28 3.05
C ALA A 42 -11.91 -9.92 2.54
N LEU A 43 -10.64 -9.55 2.80
CA LEU A 43 -10.04 -8.32 2.29
C LEU A 43 -9.97 -8.32 0.76
N LEU A 44 -9.44 -9.40 0.15
CA LEU A 44 -9.33 -9.51 -1.30
C LEU A 44 -10.69 -9.47 -2.00
N SER A 45 -11.74 -10.02 -1.40
CA SER A 45 -13.10 -9.96 -1.94
C SER A 45 -13.71 -8.55 -1.84
N SER A 46 -13.40 -7.80 -0.79
CA SER A 46 -13.93 -6.45 -0.55
C SER A 46 -13.09 -5.34 -1.22
N LEU A 47 -11.83 -5.64 -1.55
CA LEU A 47 -10.87 -4.69 -2.11
C LEU A 47 -11.34 -4.07 -3.43
N PRO A 48 -11.86 -4.81 -4.43
CA PRO A 48 -12.32 -4.22 -5.68
C PRO A 48 -13.44 -3.21 -5.48
N MET A 49 -14.38 -3.52 -4.56
CA MET A 49 -15.50 -2.63 -4.24
C MET A 49 -15.03 -1.36 -3.52
N GLY A 50 -14.06 -1.48 -2.61
CA GLY A 50 -13.44 -0.35 -1.92
C GLY A 50 -12.68 0.57 -2.89
N LEU A 51 -11.85 0.01 -3.78
CA LEU A 51 -11.12 0.75 -4.79
C LEU A 51 -12.08 1.44 -5.79
N LEU A 52 -13.13 0.75 -6.22
CA LEU A 52 -14.15 1.32 -7.09
C LEU A 52 -14.85 2.50 -6.42
N GLY A 53 -15.24 2.37 -5.15
CA GLY A 53 -15.82 3.44 -4.36
C GLY A 53 -14.89 4.66 -4.27
N MET A 54 -13.62 4.45 -3.97
CA MET A 54 -12.60 5.51 -3.95
C MET A 54 -12.44 6.18 -5.32
N PHE A 55 -12.46 5.40 -6.40
CA PHE A 55 -12.40 5.94 -7.76
C PHE A 55 -13.60 6.82 -8.07
N ILE A 56 -14.81 6.35 -7.78
CA ILE A 56 -16.06 7.12 -7.98
C ILE A 56 -16.02 8.43 -7.19
N ILE A 57 -15.63 8.38 -5.92
CA ILE A 57 -15.50 9.58 -5.08
C ILE A 57 -14.49 10.55 -5.69
N THR A 58 -13.35 10.08 -6.16
CA THR A 58 -12.34 10.93 -6.81
C THR A 58 -12.89 11.60 -8.08
N VAL A 59 -13.62 10.87 -8.90
CA VAL A 59 -14.28 11.43 -10.10
C VAL A 59 -15.32 12.48 -9.74
N LEU A 60 -16.16 12.21 -8.74
CA LEU A 60 -17.18 13.14 -8.27
C LEU A 60 -16.57 14.43 -7.68
N LEU A 61 -15.47 14.29 -6.94
CA LEU A 61 -14.78 15.43 -6.31
C LEU A 61 -14.25 16.44 -7.34
N PHE A 62 -13.64 15.93 -8.40
CA PHE A 62 -13.03 16.81 -9.43
C PHE A 62 -13.95 17.13 -10.60
N GLY A 63 -15.04 16.36 -10.79
CA GLY A 63 -15.94 16.52 -11.93
C GLY A 63 -15.29 16.26 -13.29
N ARG A 64 -14.05 15.79 -13.33
CA ARG A 64 -13.25 15.57 -14.55
C ARG A 64 -12.51 14.23 -14.49
N LEU A 65 -12.88 13.33 -15.36
CA LEU A 65 -12.29 11.99 -15.44
C LEU A 65 -10.76 12.01 -15.65
N ARG A 66 -10.25 12.99 -16.41
CA ARG A 66 -8.80 13.12 -16.67
C ARG A 66 -7.99 13.36 -15.40
N GLN A 67 -8.51 14.16 -14.46
CA GLN A 67 -7.84 14.44 -13.19
C GLN A 67 -7.87 13.21 -12.28
N ALA A 68 -8.99 12.51 -12.23
CA ALA A 68 -9.10 11.26 -11.49
C ALA A 68 -8.12 10.20 -12.03
N LEU A 69 -8.02 10.04 -13.35
CA LEU A 69 -7.07 9.09 -13.96
C LEU A 69 -5.61 9.46 -13.69
N ALA A 70 -5.26 10.76 -13.70
CA ALA A 70 -3.92 11.21 -13.34
C ALA A 70 -3.56 10.84 -11.89
N ILE A 71 -4.47 11.07 -10.95
CA ILE A 71 -4.30 10.67 -9.54
C ILE A 71 -4.13 9.15 -9.41
N TRP A 72 -4.97 8.38 -10.09
CA TRP A 72 -4.95 6.93 -10.02
C TRP A 72 -3.75 6.28 -10.72
N SER A 73 -3.10 6.96 -11.66
CA SER A 73 -1.87 6.48 -12.31
C SER A 73 -0.69 6.35 -11.34
N ILE A 74 -0.73 7.03 -10.19
CA ILE A 74 0.29 6.92 -9.14
C ILE A 74 0.25 5.54 -8.46
N VAL A 75 -0.93 4.90 -8.40
CA VAL A 75 -1.09 3.59 -7.74
C VAL A 75 -0.24 2.50 -8.39
N PRO A 76 -0.31 2.25 -9.72
CA PRO A 76 0.54 1.23 -10.34
C PRO A 76 2.04 1.56 -10.26
N LEU A 77 2.41 2.85 -10.31
CA LEU A 77 3.80 3.25 -10.15
C LEU A 77 4.32 2.98 -8.73
N MET A 78 3.50 3.23 -7.72
CA MET A 78 3.81 2.90 -6.33
C MET A 78 4.01 1.39 -6.13
N LEU A 79 3.22 0.54 -6.80
CA LEU A 79 3.38 -0.92 -6.74
C LEU A 79 4.76 -1.37 -7.24
N ILE A 80 5.35 -0.69 -8.21
CA ILE A 80 6.73 -0.95 -8.65
C ILE A 80 7.70 -0.71 -7.50
N GLY A 81 7.53 0.35 -6.72
CA GLY A 81 8.33 0.63 -5.53
C GLY A 81 8.18 -0.44 -4.45
N ILE A 82 6.97 -0.93 -4.22
CA ILE A 82 6.69 -2.01 -3.27
C ILE A 82 7.39 -3.30 -3.70
N ILE A 83 7.20 -3.71 -4.95
CA ILE A 83 7.82 -4.93 -5.50
C ILE A 83 9.35 -4.83 -5.45
N GLY A 84 9.89 -3.67 -5.84
CA GLY A 84 11.33 -3.41 -5.77
C GLY A 84 11.87 -3.48 -4.34
N GLY A 85 11.18 -2.90 -3.37
CA GLY A 85 11.57 -2.93 -1.96
C GLY A 85 11.56 -4.35 -1.38
N LEU A 86 10.50 -5.11 -1.64
CA LEU A 86 10.41 -6.51 -1.20
C LEU A 86 11.49 -7.39 -1.84
N ALA A 87 11.76 -7.20 -3.13
CA ALA A 87 12.80 -7.95 -3.86
C ALA A 87 14.20 -7.62 -3.35
N LEU A 88 14.51 -6.34 -3.09
CA LEU A 88 15.81 -5.90 -2.58
C LEU A 88 16.15 -6.47 -1.19
N LEU A 89 15.15 -6.56 -0.33
CA LEU A 89 15.34 -7.05 1.04
C LEU A 89 15.03 -8.56 1.18
N GLY A 90 14.60 -9.22 0.10
CA GLY A 90 14.20 -10.63 0.14
C GLY A 90 13.00 -10.90 1.07
N ALA A 91 12.17 -9.87 1.32
CA ALA A 91 11.04 -9.98 2.21
C ALA A 91 9.86 -10.65 1.51
N PRO A 92 9.19 -11.63 2.14
CA PRO A 92 8.04 -12.28 1.54
C PRO A 92 6.82 -11.36 1.55
N PHE A 93 5.95 -11.51 0.54
CA PHE A 93 4.67 -10.83 0.52
C PHE A 93 3.69 -11.53 1.47
N THR A 94 3.62 -11.06 2.70
CA THR A 94 2.78 -11.60 3.76
C THR A 94 1.42 -10.89 3.84
N PHE A 95 0.53 -11.40 4.70
CA PHE A 95 -0.73 -10.71 5.03
C PHE A 95 -0.48 -9.27 5.54
N MET A 96 0.57 -9.08 6.34
CA MET A 96 0.97 -7.74 6.81
C MET A 96 1.43 -6.83 5.68
N ALA A 97 2.14 -7.37 4.69
CA ALA A 97 2.50 -6.61 3.48
C ALA A 97 1.26 -6.18 2.68
N LEU A 98 0.24 -7.03 2.59
CA LEU A 98 -1.04 -6.69 1.97
C LEU A 98 -1.73 -5.53 2.69
N LEU A 99 -1.82 -5.58 4.02
CA LEU A 99 -2.38 -4.50 4.84
C LEU A 99 -1.60 -3.19 4.66
N GLY A 100 -0.26 -3.28 4.66
CA GLY A 100 0.62 -2.14 4.38
C GLY A 100 0.37 -1.53 3.00
N THR A 101 0.20 -2.36 1.98
CA THR A 101 -0.11 -1.92 0.61
C THR A 101 -1.44 -1.17 0.55
N LEU A 102 -2.49 -1.71 1.18
CA LEU A 102 -3.81 -1.07 1.21
C LEU A 102 -3.79 0.27 1.93
N SER A 103 -3.13 0.32 3.09
CA SER A 103 -2.93 1.55 3.85
C SER A 103 -2.18 2.61 3.03
N LEU A 104 -1.13 2.17 2.33
CA LEU A 104 -0.30 3.04 1.51
C LEU A 104 -1.08 3.60 0.29
N ILE A 105 -1.90 2.79 -0.38
CA ILE A 105 -2.79 3.26 -1.46
C ILE A 105 -3.65 4.43 -0.97
N GLY A 106 -4.31 4.28 0.18
CA GLY A 106 -5.13 5.34 0.74
C GLY A 106 -4.35 6.62 1.07
N MET A 107 -3.16 6.47 1.64
CA MET A 107 -2.30 7.60 2.00
C MET A 107 -1.80 8.35 0.75
N VAL A 108 -1.35 7.62 -0.27
CA VAL A 108 -0.83 8.20 -1.51
C VAL A 108 -1.94 8.88 -2.32
N LEU A 109 -3.11 8.26 -2.43
CA LEU A 109 -4.27 8.88 -3.10
C LEU A 109 -4.70 10.15 -2.39
N LYS A 110 -4.75 10.17 -1.06
CA LYS A 110 -5.02 11.39 -0.28
C LYS A 110 -4.04 12.51 -0.62
N ASN A 111 -2.74 12.22 -0.66
CA ASN A 111 -1.72 13.21 -1.00
C ASN A 111 -1.86 13.72 -2.43
N ALA A 112 -2.16 12.83 -3.39
CA ALA A 112 -2.37 13.18 -4.79
C ALA A 112 -3.63 14.03 -4.99
N ILE A 113 -4.73 13.75 -4.28
CA ILE A 113 -5.96 14.55 -4.29
C ILE A 113 -5.67 15.99 -3.82
N VAL A 114 -4.96 16.11 -2.68
CA VAL A 114 -4.63 17.43 -2.11
C VAL A 114 -3.70 18.22 -3.04
N LEU A 115 -2.75 17.56 -3.72
CA LEU A 115 -1.89 18.21 -4.71
C LEU A 115 -2.70 18.68 -5.92
N MET A 116 -3.60 17.85 -6.45
CA MET A 116 -4.44 18.20 -7.59
C MET A 116 -5.39 19.37 -7.28
N GLU A 117 -5.92 19.41 -6.06
CA GLU A 117 -6.74 20.53 -5.58
C GLU A 117 -5.94 21.84 -5.57
N GLU A 118 -4.70 21.79 -5.04
CA GLU A 118 -3.81 22.95 -5.04
C GLU A 118 -3.49 23.43 -6.47
N ILE A 119 -3.23 22.52 -7.40
CA ILE A 119 -3.02 22.86 -8.81
C ILE A 119 -4.26 23.58 -9.39
N ASN A 120 -5.46 23.11 -9.08
CA ASN A 120 -6.68 23.73 -9.56
C ASN A 120 -6.87 25.14 -8.97
N VAL A 121 -6.53 25.35 -7.71
CA VAL A 121 -6.57 26.68 -7.06
C VAL A 121 -5.57 27.64 -7.70
N GLN A 122 -4.32 27.20 -7.89
CA GLN A 122 -3.27 28.01 -8.52
C GLN A 122 -3.59 28.36 -9.98
N ARG A 123 -4.22 27.44 -10.72
CA ARG A 123 -4.69 27.71 -12.10
C ARG A 123 -5.79 28.78 -12.17
N GLY A 124 -6.56 28.94 -11.12
CA GLY A 124 -7.56 30.01 -11.03
C GLY A 124 -6.95 31.40 -10.77
N GLN A 125 -5.71 31.45 -10.31
CA GLN A 125 -5.01 32.68 -9.91
C GLN A 125 -3.92 33.12 -10.90
N GLN A 126 -3.50 32.25 -11.83
CA GLN A 126 -2.41 32.49 -12.76
C GLN A 126 -2.85 32.26 -14.22
N ASP A 127 -2.38 33.13 -15.12
CA ASP A 127 -2.64 33.01 -16.55
C ASP A 127 -1.86 31.85 -17.22
N ASN A 128 -0.76 31.41 -16.59
CA ASN A 128 0.10 30.37 -17.12
C ASN A 128 -0.07 29.03 -16.36
N ALA A 129 -0.60 28.01 -17.04
CA ALA A 129 -0.86 26.70 -16.44
C ALA A 129 0.42 25.99 -15.94
N HIS A 130 1.57 26.25 -16.58
CA HIS A 130 2.85 25.64 -16.19
C HIS A 130 3.35 26.21 -14.86
N ASP A 131 3.28 27.51 -14.67
CA ASP A 131 3.72 28.18 -13.45
C ASP A 131 2.80 27.82 -12.26
N ALA A 132 1.50 27.64 -12.51
CA ALA A 132 0.56 27.15 -11.52
C ALA A 132 0.92 25.75 -10.98
N VAL A 133 1.33 24.83 -11.88
CA VAL A 133 1.75 23.47 -11.48
C VAL A 133 3.05 23.52 -10.66
N ILE A 134 4.04 24.31 -11.09
CA ILE A 134 5.29 24.46 -10.36
C ILE A 134 5.04 25.06 -8.97
N GLN A 135 4.25 26.10 -8.84
CA GLN A 135 3.97 26.70 -7.55
C GLN A 135 3.19 25.78 -6.62
N ALA A 136 2.22 25.04 -7.14
CA ALA A 136 1.49 24.04 -6.37
C ALA A 136 2.44 22.91 -5.90
N ALA A 137 3.32 22.42 -6.76
CA ALA A 137 4.31 21.41 -6.39
C ALA A 137 5.26 21.94 -5.29
N VAL A 138 5.86 23.12 -5.47
CA VAL A 138 6.78 23.73 -4.50
C VAL A 138 6.12 23.95 -3.14
N SER A 139 4.86 24.41 -3.10
CA SER A 139 4.13 24.62 -1.85
C SER A 139 3.91 23.31 -1.08
N ARG A 140 3.79 22.18 -1.78
CA ARG A 140 3.50 20.85 -1.21
C ARG A 140 4.74 19.99 -0.95
N VAL A 141 5.90 20.31 -1.55
CA VAL A 141 7.17 19.57 -1.31
C VAL A 141 7.45 19.44 0.19
N ARG A 142 7.41 20.56 0.91
CA ARG A 142 7.76 20.57 2.33
C ARG A 142 6.82 19.72 3.20
N PRO A 143 5.47 19.89 3.18
CA PRO A 143 4.58 19.08 4.00
C PRO A 143 4.56 17.60 3.58
N VAL A 144 4.63 17.30 2.29
CA VAL A 144 4.60 15.91 1.79
C VAL A 144 5.89 15.17 2.16
N THR A 145 7.07 15.79 1.96
CA THR A 145 8.36 15.18 2.34
C THR A 145 8.49 15.00 3.85
N MET A 146 8.06 15.99 4.64
CA MET A 146 8.05 15.87 6.10
C MET A 146 7.18 14.70 6.57
N ALA A 147 5.95 14.59 6.04
CA ALA A 147 5.05 13.48 6.36
C ALA A 147 5.63 12.13 5.95
N ALA A 148 6.22 12.03 4.74
CA ALA A 148 6.85 10.80 4.27
C ALA A 148 8.04 10.40 5.14
N VAL A 149 8.96 11.31 5.43
CA VAL A 149 10.13 11.05 6.27
C VAL A 149 9.71 10.63 7.68
N THR A 150 8.75 11.34 8.29
CA THR A 150 8.25 10.98 9.63
C THR A 150 7.64 9.58 9.65
N THR A 151 6.86 9.23 8.63
CA THR A 151 6.27 7.89 8.51
C THR A 151 7.34 6.82 8.31
N MET A 152 8.34 7.05 7.43
CA MET A 152 9.43 6.11 7.22
C MET A 152 10.25 5.90 8.49
N LEU A 153 10.60 6.97 9.22
CA LEU A 153 11.31 6.89 10.49
C LEU A 153 10.50 6.15 11.56
N GLY A 154 9.18 6.37 11.60
CA GLY A 154 8.27 5.65 12.50
C GLY A 154 8.17 4.15 12.21
N MET A 155 8.45 3.72 10.97
CA MET A 155 8.47 2.31 10.57
C MET A 155 9.80 1.60 10.83
N LEU A 156 10.90 2.34 11.09
CA LEU A 156 12.23 1.74 11.32
C LEU A 156 12.24 0.67 12.42
N PRO A 157 11.64 0.87 13.61
CA PRO A 157 11.65 -0.17 14.64
C PRO A 157 10.93 -1.46 14.21
N LEU A 158 9.97 -1.39 13.27
CA LEU A 158 9.23 -2.55 12.80
C LEU A 158 10.05 -3.46 11.86
N PHE A 159 11.17 -2.98 11.33
CA PHE A 159 12.10 -3.83 10.54
C PHE A 159 12.73 -4.96 11.37
N THR A 160 12.85 -4.77 12.68
CA THR A 160 13.41 -5.78 13.59
C THR A 160 12.36 -6.80 14.05
N ASP A 161 11.08 -6.53 13.83
CA ASP A 161 9.99 -7.42 14.20
C ASP A 161 9.66 -8.37 13.04
N ALA A 162 9.78 -9.68 13.29
CA ALA A 162 9.59 -10.71 12.26
C ALA A 162 8.17 -10.69 11.64
N PHE A 163 7.16 -10.23 12.38
CA PHE A 163 5.77 -10.21 11.93
C PHE A 163 5.45 -8.97 11.09
N PHE A 164 5.93 -7.79 11.52
CA PHE A 164 5.64 -6.50 10.86
C PHE A 164 6.70 -6.07 9.84
N ALA A 165 7.84 -6.75 9.75
CA ALA A 165 8.92 -6.37 8.85
C ALA A 165 8.47 -6.19 7.39
N SER A 166 7.68 -7.13 6.85
CA SER A 166 7.17 -7.04 5.47
C SER A 166 6.27 -5.82 5.25
N MET A 167 5.45 -5.45 6.25
CA MET A 167 4.63 -4.24 6.20
C MET A 167 5.49 -2.97 6.21
N ALA A 168 6.52 -2.92 7.06
CA ALA A 168 7.45 -1.81 7.13
C ALA A 168 8.20 -1.59 5.81
N VAL A 169 8.67 -2.68 5.18
CA VAL A 169 9.31 -2.64 3.85
C VAL A 169 8.36 -2.03 2.81
N VAL A 170 7.14 -2.52 2.73
CA VAL A 170 6.12 -2.02 1.79
C VAL A 170 5.87 -0.54 1.97
N ILE A 171 5.69 -0.08 3.21
CA ILE A 171 5.39 1.33 3.49
C ILE A 171 6.60 2.21 3.19
N VAL A 172 7.80 1.85 3.62
CA VAL A 172 9.00 2.67 3.43
C VAL A 172 9.35 2.79 1.95
N PHE A 173 9.45 1.69 1.22
CA PHE A 173 9.82 1.71 -0.20
C PHE A 173 8.69 2.24 -1.07
N GLY A 174 7.45 1.82 -0.83
CA GLY A 174 6.31 2.30 -1.59
C GLY A 174 6.05 3.79 -1.38
N LEU A 175 6.12 4.30 -0.14
CA LEU A 175 5.97 5.73 0.15
C LEU A 175 7.14 6.54 -0.40
N GLY A 176 8.38 6.02 -0.31
CA GLY A 176 9.57 6.66 -0.87
C GLY A 176 9.41 6.88 -2.38
N VAL A 177 9.10 5.84 -3.13
CA VAL A 177 8.89 5.91 -4.58
C VAL A 177 7.68 6.79 -4.90
N ALA A 178 6.55 6.64 -4.21
CA ALA A 178 5.38 7.46 -4.42
C ALA A 178 5.65 8.95 -4.20
N THR A 179 6.40 9.28 -3.13
CA THR A 179 6.77 10.67 -2.83
C THR A 179 7.67 11.27 -3.91
N LEU A 180 8.68 10.52 -4.36
CA LEU A 180 9.53 10.95 -5.47
C LEU A 180 8.73 11.19 -6.75
N LEU A 181 7.82 10.26 -7.08
CA LEU A 181 6.97 10.37 -8.27
C LEU A 181 6.01 11.57 -8.18
N THR A 182 5.38 11.80 -7.04
CA THR A 182 4.48 12.97 -6.88
C THR A 182 5.20 14.31 -6.92
N LEU A 183 6.53 14.34 -6.74
CA LEU A 183 7.34 15.56 -6.86
C LEU A 183 7.90 15.77 -8.26
N VAL A 184 8.01 14.71 -9.07
CA VAL A 184 8.61 14.74 -10.42
C VAL A 184 7.55 14.82 -11.52
N ILE A 185 6.38 14.25 -11.31
CA ILE A 185 5.25 14.23 -12.24
C ILE A 185 4.29 15.37 -11.96
#